data_11ee9c94c34f1bd36871e133c867fbdd
#
_entry.id   11ee9c94c34f1bd36871e133c867fbdd
#
_cell.length_a   1.000
_cell.length_b   1.000
_cell.length_c   1.000
_cell.angle_alpha   90.00
_cell.angle_beta   90.00
_cell.angle_gamma   90.00
#
_symmetry.space_group_name_H-M   'P 1'
#
loop_
_entity.id
_entity.type
_entity.pdbx_description
1 polymer ?
#
loop_
_entity_poly.entity_id
_entity_poly.type
_entity_poly.pdbx_seq_one_letter_code
_entity_poly.pdbx_strand_id
1 'polypeptide(L)'
;PRFEFRNGFKSPLLDTQEATSFISQRSRLNLAFHQERLTAKLSVQDIRTWGDAATTATAGKNGLAVFEAWAKYHFNENWSTTLGRQVLSYDNERIMGGIDWLQQGQSHDAALISYKKENSLLDLGFALNANAENLVAPTTPYTTNYKAMQYAWLHHNWTKVGLSLLFLNTGYEFQKSPNDLEVDYKQTFGTYITFKDKKWDANFGFYGQTGQSEGKQLGAWYASGYVNYAIVDSFSAGLGYEFLSGKDQNDTDTKLKSFTPLFGTHHAFNGLMDYFYVGNHQNNVGLQDAYLKLNYKNKQWQFALVPHIFNAPNKVLDAQGKQMDSYLGTEIDLTASYVVQKDIVISGGFSQIFTSTTLERVKNVTNAADANNWAWLMVSFSPRLFSTNKN
;
A
#
# COMPACT_ATOMS: atom_id res chain seq x y z
N PRO A 1 19.49 -3.02 5.54
CA PRO A 1 19.58 -1.56 5.61
C PRO A 1 19.22 -0.92 4.28
N ARG A 2 18.65 0.29 4.35
CA ARG A 2 18.32 1.13 3.21
C ARG A 2 18.77 2.57 3.47
N PHE A 3 19.69 3.05 2.66
CA PHE A 3 20.04 4.47 2.56
C PHE A 3 18.99 5.18 1.73
N GLU A 4 18.59 6.37 2.15
CA GLU A 4 17.72 7.26 1.38
C GLU A 4 18.30 8.68 1.38
N PHE A 5 18.24 9.31 0.21
CA PHE A 5 18.40 10.74 0.02
C PHE A 5 17.06 11.32 -0.44
N ARG A 6 16.53 12.29 0.26
CA ARG A 6 15.23 12.91 0.00
C ARG A 6 15.38 14.40 -0.23
N ASN A 7 15.02 14.82 -1.43
CA ASN A 7 14.94 16.21 -1.84
C ASN A 7 13.52 16.44 -2.41
N GLY A 8 12.55 16.73 -1.54
CA GLY A 8 11.15 16.86 -1.93
C GLY A 8 10.40 15.52 -2.06
N PHE A 9 10.59 14.60 -1.12
CA PHE A 9 9.83 13.35 -1.04
C PHE A 9 8.45 13.58 -0.41
N LYS A 10 7.37 13.08 -1.00
CA LYS A 10 5.94 13.25 -0.64
C LYS A 10 5.36 14.65 -0.87
N SER A 11 6.17 15.65 -0.96
CA SER A 11 5.78 17.03 -1.23
C SER A 11 6.99 17.81 -1.75
N PRO A 12 6.82 18.84 -2.60
CA PRO A 12 7.91 19.72 -2.98
C PRO A 12 8.59 20.33 -1.76
N LEU A 13 9.92 20.47 -1.80
CA LEU A 13 10.64 21.28 -0.82
C LEU A 13 10.33 22.76 -1.01
N LEU A 14 10.31 23.51 0.08
CA LEU A 14 10.37 24.96 0.04
C LEU A 14 11.81 25.41 -0.24
N ASP A 15 12.00 26.58 -0.86
CA ASP A 15 13.33 27.16 -1.12
C ASP A 15 14.19 27.35 0.15
N THR A 16 13.53 27.38 1.32
CA THR A 16 14.18 27.51 2.63
C THR A 16 14.52 26.17 3.28
N GLN A 17 14.17 25.05 2.66
CA GLN A 17 14.39 23.71 3.18
C GLN A 17 15.54 23.02 2.44
N GLU A 18 16.26 22.15 3.14
CA GLU A 18 17.36 21.38 2.58
C GLU A 18 17.00 19.90 2.46
N ALA A 19 17.64 19.24 1.51
CA ALA A 19 17.55 17.79 1.35
C ALA A 19 18.10 17.05 2.58
N THR A 20 17.57 15.86 2.84
CA THR A 20 18.01 15.03 3.97
C THR A 20 18.44 13.65 3.52
N SER A 21 19.29 13.00 4.31
CA SER A 21 19.67 11.61 4.10
C SER A 21 19.75 10.84 5.41
N PHE A 22 19.44 9.56 5.36
CA PHE A 22 19.49 8.66 6.51
C PHE A 22 19.60 7.21 6.07
N ILE A 23 19.90 6.32 7.02
CA ILE A 23 19.86 4.88 6.83
C ILE A 23 18.81 4.31 7.76
N SER A 24 17.80 3.64 7.21
CA SER A 24 16.84 2.85 7.95
C SER A 24 17.19 1.36 7.87
N GLN A 25 16.81 0.59 8.88
CA GLN A 25 17.08 -0.84 8.93
C GLN A 25 15.91 -1.59 9.53
N ARG A 26 15.57 -2.71 8.93
CA ARG A 26 14.72 -3.76 9.51
C ARG A 26 15.54 -5.01 9.71
N SER A 27 15.51 -5.55 10.92
CA SER A 27 16.00 -6.89 11.24
C SER A 27 14.81 -7.72 11.68
N ARG A 28 14.45 -8.75 10.93
CA ARG A 28 13.25 -9.58 11.17
C ARG A 28 13.66 -11.04 11.30
N LEU A 29 13.21 -11.70 12.35
CA LEU A 29 13.31 -13.14 12.53
C LEU A 29 11.93 -13.77 12.33
N ASN A 30 11.85 -14.72 11.40
CA ASN A 30 10.65 -15.48 11.14
C ASN A 30 10.83 -16.91 11.63
N LEU A 31 9.91 -17.37 12.48
CA LEU A 31 9.80 -18.75 12.95
C LEU A 31 8.50 -19.33 12.41
N ALA A 32 8.59 -20.48 11.74
CA ALA A 32 7.42 -21.20 11.23
C ALA A 32 7.44 -22.63 11.79
N PHE A 33 6.28 -23.07 12.26
CA PHE A 33 6.05 -24.41 12.76
C PHE A 33 4.96 -25.09 11.93
N HIS A 34 5.19 -26.32 11.54
CA HIS A 34 4.23 -27.14 10.78
C HIS A 34 4.12 -28.51 11.41
N GLN A 35 2.91 -28.89 11.77
CA GLN A 35 2.59 -30.23 12.27
C GLN A 35 1.20 -30.64 11.77
N GLU A 36 1.13 -31.73 10.97
CA GLU A 36 -0.13 -32.26 10.44
C GLU A 36 -1.09 -31.17 9.92
N ARG A 37 -2.12 -30.85 10.73
CA ARG A 37 -3.16 -29.87 10.42
C ARG A 37 -2.89 -28.46 10.98
N LEU A 38 -1.82 -28.29 11.75
CA LEU A 38 -1.47 -27.02 12.41
C LEU A 38 -0.25 -26.39 11.77
N THR A 39 -0.40 -25.12 11.43
CA THR A 39 0.72 -24.23 11.05
C THR A 39 0.72 -23.03 12.00
N ALA A 40 1.85 -22.68 12.54
CA ALA A 40 2.00 -21.45 13.33
C ALA A 40 3.18 -20.64 12.80
N LYS A 41 3.08 -19.31 12.92
CA LYS A 41 4.14 -18.37 12.57
C LYS A 41 4.30 -17.31 13.65
N LEU A 42 5.54 -17.03 13.97
CA LEU A 42 5.94 -15.89 14.78
C LEU A 42 7.01 -15.10 14.00
N SER A 43 6.76 -13.81 13.80
CA SER A 43 7.74 -12.88 13.24
C SER A 43 7.98 -11.75 14.22
N VAL A 44 9.22 -11.62 14.67
CA VAL A 44 9.65 -10.51 15.51
C VAL A 44 10.62 -9.63 14.72
N GLN A 45 10.55 -8.31 14.94
CA GLN A 45 11.39 -7.37 14.21
C GLN A 45 11.89 -6.23 15.08
N ASP A 46 13.08 -5.75 14.73
CA ASP A 46 13.64 -4.49 15.16
C ASP A 46 13.69 -3.53 13.97
N ILE A 47 13.23 -2.30 14.18
CA ILE A 47 13.22 -1.26 13.16
C ILE A 47 13.88 -0.03 13.75
N ARG A 48 14.88 0.48 13.03
CA ARG A 48 15.67 1.63 13.49
C ARG A 48 16.15 2.52 12.35
N THR A 49 16.43 3.76 12.68
CA THR A 49 17.29 4.64 11.89
C THR A 49 18.67 4.61 12.53
N TRP A 50 19.73 4.49 11.72
CA TRP A 50 21.09 4.48 12.26
C TRP A 50 21.37 5.80 12.99
N GLY A 51 21.87 5.68 14.22
CA GLY A 51 22.12 6.82 15.11
C GLY A 51 20.93 7.22 15.99
N ASP A 52 19.77 6.53 15.93
CA ASP A 52 18.62 6.79 16.79
C ASP A 52 18.82 6.33 18.25
N ALA A 53 19.83 5.51 18.50
CA ALA A 53 20.26 5.10 19.82
C ALA A 53 21.76 5.41 20.03
N ALA A 54 22.13 5.79 21.26
CA ALA A 54 23.52 6.03 21.61
C ALA A 54 24.35 4.72 21.50
N THR A 55 25.63 4.84 21.15
CA THR A 55 26.55 3.68 21.05
C THR A 55 26.69 2.89 22.35
N THR A 56 26.40 3.50 23.48
CA THR A 56 26.43 2.92 24.81
C THR A 56 25.04 2.64 25.39
N ALA A 57 23.97 2.65 24.53
CA ALA A 57 22.61 2.41 24.99
C ALA A 57 22.43 0.98 25.50
N THR A 58 21.77 0.83 26.64
CA THR A 58 21.44 -0.48 27.24
C THR A 58 20.16 -1.09 26.68
N ALA A 59 19.35 -0.30 25.97
CA ALA A 59 18.13 -0.74 25.30
C ALA A 59 17.92 0.03 24.00
N GLY A 60 17.27 -0.61 23.01
CA GLY A 60 16.84 0.04 21.77
C GLY A 60 15.70 1.03 22.04
N LYS A 61 15.69 2.15 21.31
CA LYS A 61 14.67 3.19 21.42
C LYS A 61 13.25 2.67 21.12
N ASN A 62 13.10 1.81 20.11
CA ASN A 62 11.81 1.33 19.62
C ASN A 62 11.46 -0.10 20.09
N GLY A 63 12.41 -0.82 20.72
CA GLY A 63 12.22 -2.20 21.18
C GLY A 63 11.95 -3.20 20.04
N LEU A 64 11.63 -4.43 20.43
CA LEU A 64 11.19 -5.47 19.50
C LEU A 64 9.68 -5.41 19.30
N ALA A 65 9.24 -5.49 18.05
CA ALA A 65 7.83 -5.56 17.69
C ALA A 65 7.47 -6.95 17.17
N VAL A 66 6.29 -7.43 17.54
CA VAL A 66 5.69 -8.63 16.92
C VAL A 66 5.01 -8.20 15.66
N PHE A 67 5.55 -8.61 14.52
CA PHE A 67 4.99 -8.33 13.20
C PHE A 67 3.88 -9.30 12.82
N GLU A 68 4.11 -10.62 13.05
CA GLU A 68 3.10 -11.66 12.88
C GLU A 68 3.15 -12.63 14.07
N ALA A 69 1.97 -13.05 14.54
CA ALA A 69 1.80 -14.10 15.54
C ALA A 69 0.44 -14.75 15.32
N TRP A 70 0.42 -15.85 14.56
CA TRP A 70 -0.83 -16.51 14.18
C TRP A 70 -0.69 -18.02 14.14
N ALA A 71 -1.83 -18.70 14.28
CA ALA A 71 -1.96 -20.13 14.07
C ALA A 71 -3.07 -20.42 13.04
N LYS A 72 -2.78 -21.33 12.13
CA LYS A 72 -3.70 -21.83 11.10
C LYS A 72 -4.01 -23.30 11.36
N TYR A 73 -5.29 -23.64 11.44
CA TYR A 73 -5.76 -25.01 11.58
C TYR A 73 -6.56 -25.44 10.35
N HIS A 74 -6.22 -26.60 9.80
CA HIS A 74 -6.93 -27.22 8.68
C HIS A 74 -7.98 -28.21 9.22
N PHE A 75 -9.26 -27.88 9.06
CA PHE A 75 -10.37 -28.78 9.41
C PHE A 75 -10.38 -30.03 8.50
N ASN A 76 -10.13 -29.79 7.21
CA ASN A 76 -9.99 -30.79 6.16
C ASN A 76 -9.14 -30.23 5.01
N GLU A 77 -9.11 -30.91 3.86
CA GLU A 77 -8.31 -30.52 2.69
C GLU A 77 -8.72 -29.15 2.11
N ASN A 78 -9.97 -28.72 2.30
CA ASN A 78 -10.52 -27.52 1.68
C ASN A 78 -10.68 -26.37 2.68
N TRP A 79 -11.01 -26.64 3.95
CA TRP A 79 -11.33 -25.62 4.93
C TRP A 79 -10.23 -25.44 5.97
N SER A 80 -9.92 -24.17 6.25
CA SER A 80 -9.00 -23.80 7.32
C SER A 80 -9.42 -22.51 8.00
N THR A 81 -8.90 -22.28 9.21
CA THR A 81 -9.01 -20.99 9.91
C THR A 81 -7.62 -20.52 10.32
N THR A 82 -7.39 -19.22 10.25
CA THR A 82 -6.17 -18.55 10.75
C THR A 82 -6.58 -17.50 11.77
N LEU A 83 -5.98 -17.56 12.96
CA LEU A 83 -6.28 -16.66 14.06
C LEU A 83 -4.99 -15.98 14.53
N GLY A 84 -5.06 -14.68 14.76
CA GLY A 84 -3.99 -13.88 15.31
C GLY A 84 -3.51 -12.77 14.36
N ARG A 85 -2.34 -12.21 14.70
CA ARG A 85 -1.73 -11.09 13.96
C ARG A 85 -1.08 -11.57 12.69
N GLN A 86 -1.62 -11.16 11.53
CA GLN A 86 -1.25 -11.69 10.22
C GLN A 86 -1.27 -10.63 9.14
N VAL A 87 -0.50 -10.82 8.09
CA VAL A 87 -0.56 -10.00 6.87
C VAL A 87 -1.79 -10.43 6.06
N LEU A 88 -2.60 -9.47 5.64
CA LEU A 88 -3.70 -9.64 4.71
C LEU A 88 -3.31 -8.98 3.38
N SER A 89 -3.04 -9.79 2.36
CA SER A 89 -2.54 -9.35 1.07
C SER A 89 -3.29 -10.04 -0.05
N TYR A 90 -3.95 -9.27 -0.92
CA TYR A 90 -4.80 -9.77 -2.00
C TYR A 90 -4.53 -9.03 -3.30
N ASP A 91 -4.67 -9.76 -4.41
CA ASP A 91 -4.55 -9.27 -5.78
C ASP A 91 -3.22 -8.55 -6.04
N ASN A 92 -3.26 -7.29 -6.49
CA ASN A 92 -2.08 -6.43 -6.67
C ASN A 92 -1.77 -5.56 -5.45
N GLU A 93 -2.38 -5.86 -4.31
CA GLU A 93 -2.23 -5.09 -3.06
C GLU A 93 -2.72 -3.63 -3.12
N ARG A 94 -3.58 -3.27 -4.08
CA ARG A 94 -4.10 -1.90 -4.17
C ARG A 94 -5.05 -1.55 -3.03
N ILE A 95 -5.80 -2.53 -2.49
CA ILE A 95 -6.79 -2.33 -1.41
C ILE A 95 -6.32 -2.94 -0.09
N MET A 96 -5.73 -4.14 -0.13
CA MET A 96 -5.20 -4.84 1.05
C MET A 96 -3.83 -5.41 0.70
N GLY A 97 -2.79 -4.95 1.42
CA GLY A 97 -1.41 -5.33 1.15
C GLY A 97 -0.52 -5.30 2.39
N GLY A 98 0.67 -5.88 2.26
CA GLY A 98 1.65 -6.02 3.35
C GLY A 98 2.46 -4.78 3.62
N ILE A 99 2.44 -3.77 2.74
CA ILE A 99 3.24 -2.52 2.82
C ILE A 99 4.73 -2.83 3.08
N ASP A 100 5.29 -3.79 2.35
CA ASP A 100 6.65 -4.30 2.66
C ASP A 100 7.78 -3.27 2.37
N TRP A 101 7.49 -2.23 1.60
CA TRP A 101 8.41 -1.11 1.40
C TRP A 101 8.70 -0.34 2.69
N LEU A 102 7.69 -0.06 3.52
CA LEU A 102 7.90 0.51 4.84
C LEU A 102 8.61 -0.52 5.73
N GLN A 103 9.58 -0.07 6.52
CA GLN A 103 10.32 -0.97 7.42
C GLN A 103 9.38 -1.72 8.38
N GLN A 104 8.28 -1.08 8.80
CA GLN A 104 7.28 -1.66 9.70
C GLN A 104 6.50 -2.82 9.06
N GLY A 105 6.16 -2.70 7.77
CA GLY A 105 5.17 -3.54 7.14
C GLY A 105 3.76 -3.30 7.70
N GLN A 106 2.78 -4.08 7.25
CA GLN A 106 1.40 -4.03 7.74
C GLN A 106 0.89 -5.41 8.11
N SER A 107 0.28 -5.52 9.28
CA SER A 107 -0.39 -6.73 9.77
C SER A 107 -1.65 -6.38 10.54
N HIS A 108 -2.60 -7.31 10.60
CA HIS A 108 -3.91 -7.13 11.20
C HIS A 108 -4.16 -8.22 12.24
N ASP A 109 -4.73 -7.87 13.39
CA ASP A 109 -5.23 -8.83 14.37
C ASP A 109 -6.61 -9.30 13.88
N ALA A 110 -6.70 -10.52 13.36
CA ALA A 110 -7.88 -10.98 12.64
C ALA A 110 -8.11 -12.49 12.77
N ALA A 111 -9.38 -12.87 12.57
CA ALA A 111 -9.80 -14.23 12.30
C ALA A 111 -10.10 -14.37 10.80
N LEU A 112 -9.57 -15.39 10.17
CA LEU A 112 -9.74 -15.71 8.75
C LEU A 112 -10.27 -17.13 8.61
N ILE A 113 -11.35 -17.30 7.85
CA ILE A 113 -11.86 -18.59 7.41
C ILE A 113 -11.59 -18.69 5.92
N SER A 114 -10.87 -19.74 5.51
CA SER A 114 -10.50 -19.98 4.12
C SER A 114 -11.12 -21.27 3.59
N TYR A 115 -11.69 -21.19 2.40
CA TYR A 115 -12.09 -22.34 1.60
C TYR A 115 -11.27 -22.37 0.31
N LYS A 116 -10.60 -23.47 0.05
CA LYS A 116 -9.82 -23.70 -1.18
C LYS A 116 -10.23 -25.00 -1.83
N LYS A 117 -10.63 -24.93 -3.09
CA LYS A 117 -10.89 -26.13 -3.90
C LYS A 117 -10.43 -25.88 -5.33
N GLU A 118 -9.54 -26.76 -5.83
CA GLU A 118 -8.96 -26.62 -7.17
C GLU A 118 -8.39 -25.19 -7.40
N ASN A 119 -8.97 -24.47 -8.36
CA ASN A 119 -8.55 -23.12 -8.77
C ASN A 119 -9.35 -22.02 -8.08
N SER A 120 -10.21 -22.34 -7.11
CA SER A 120 -11.06 -21.39 -6.37
C SER A 120 -10.57 -21.22 -4.95
N LEU A 121 -10.59 -19.98 -4.48
CA LEU A 121 -10.27 -19.60 -3.11
C LEU A 121 -11.32 -18.61 -2.61
N LEU A 122 -11.84 -18.82 -1.42
CA LEU A 122 -12.70 -17.88 -0.69
C LEU A 122 -12.10 -17.64 0.67
N ASP A 123 -11.86 -16.37 0.99
CA ASP A 123 -11.46 -15.91 2.33
C ASP A 123 -12.56 -15.03 2.93
N LEU A 124 -12.93 -15.35 4.17
CA LEU A 124 -13.83 -14.56 5.00
C LEU A 124 -13.05 -14.08 6.23
N GLY A 125 -12.85 -12.76 6.36
CA GLY A 125 -12.06 -12.18 7.43
C GLY A 125 -12.88 -11.32 8.38
N PHE A 126 -12.47 -11.34 9.67
CA PHE A 126 -13.11 -10.60 10.75
C PHE A 126 -12.06 -10.03 11.68
N ALA A 127 -12.20 -8.75 12.05
CA ALA A 127 -11.37 -8.10 13.05
C ALA A 127 -12.20 -7.15 13.91
N LEU A 128 -11.81 -7.05 15.18
CA LEU A 128 -12.38 -6.09 16.15
C LEU A 128 -11.23 -5.57 17.01
N ASN A 129 -11.10 -4.23 17.09
CA ASN A 129 -10.00 -3.58 17.76
C ASN A 129 -10.46 -2.73 18.96
N ALA A 130 -9.62 -2.69 19.99
CA ALA A 130 -9.76 -1.84 21.14
C ALA A 130 -8.38 -1.41 21.66
N ASN A 131 -8.31 -0.29 22.40
CA ASN A 131 -7.04 0.16 23.01
C ASN A 131 -6.63 -0.69 24.22
N ALA A 132 -7.59 -1.29 24.91
CA ALA A 132 -7.37 -2.05 26.15
C ALA A 132 -8.56 -2.98 26.45
N GLU A 133 -8.41 -3.84 27.44
CA GLU A 133 -9.49 -4.61 28.08
C GLU A 133 -10.27 -3.68 29.02
N ASN A 134 -11.26 -2.96 28.47
CA ASN A 134 -12.02 -1.99 29.24
C ASN A 134 -13.16 -2.65 30.02
N LEU A 135 -13.34 -2.28 31.31
CA LEU A 135 -14.47 -2.72 32.14
C LEU A 135 -15.79 -1.99 31.83
N VAL A 136 -15.67 -0.80 31.23
CA VAL A 136 -16.81 0.04 30.80
C VAL A 136 -16.53 0.61 29.43
N ALA A 137 -17.56 1.07 28.73
CA ALA A 137 -17.38 1.68 27.42
C ALA A 137 -16.46 2.93 27.52
N PRO A 138 -15.44 3.06 26.64
CA PRO A 138 -14.60 4.26 26.58
C PRO A 138 -15.43 5.51 26.25
N THR A 139 -14.96 6.66 26.70
CA THR A 139 -15.55 7.98 26.37
C THR A 139 -14.77 8.68 25.24
N THR A 140 -13.65 8.11 24.80
CA THR A 140 -12.83 8.60 23.69
C THR A 140 -12.80 7.57 22.56
N PRO A 141 -12.85 8.00 21.29
CA PRO A 141 -12.89 7.07 20.17
C PRO A 141 -11.57 6.30 20.00
N TYR A 142 -11.69 5.07 19.53
CA TYR A 142 -10.56 4.29 19.07
C TYR A 142 -10.10 4.80 17.69
N THR A 143 -8.93 5.42 17.63
CA THR A 143 -8.40 6.06 16.41
C THR A 143 -7.09 5.45 15.90
N THR A 144 -6.57 4.42 16.57
CA THR A 144 -5.30 3.78 16.18
C THR A 144 -5.42 3.11 14.81
N ASN A 145 -6.59 2.53 14.50
CA ASN A 145 -6.89 1.86 13.23
C ASN A 145 -8.44 1.81 13.05
N TYR A 146 -8.96 0.95 12.15
CA TYR A 146 -10.41 0.66 12.12
C TYR A 146 -10.83 -0.01 13.43
N LYS A 147 -12.08 0.28 13.87
CA LYS A 147 -12.70 -0.36 15.04
C LYS A 147 -13.13 -1.79 14.73
N ALA A 148 -13.70 -2.00 13.56
CA ALA A 148 -14.16 -3.30 13.10
C ALA A 148 -13.90 -3.47 11.60
N MET A 149 -13.64 -4.72 11.18
CA MET A 149 -13.49 -5.08 9.78
C MET A 149 -14.14 -6.42 9.52
N GLN A 150 -14.91 -6.51 8.45
CA GLN A 150 -15.43 -7.75 7.88
C GLN A 150 -15.16 -7.72 6.38
N TYR A 151 -14.69 -8.83 5.81
CA TYR A 151 -14.51 -8.90 4.36
C TYR A 151 -14.75 -10.30 3.81
N ALA A 152 -15.07 -10.35 2.53
CA ALA A 152 -15.09 -11.53 1.72
C ALA A 152 -14.24 -11.28 0.47
N TRP A 153 -13.31 -12.18 0.18
CA TRP A 153 -12.53 -12.18 -1.04
C TRP A 153 -12.65 -13.54 -1.71
N LEU A 154 -13.14 -13.54 -2.94
CA LEU A 154 -13.29 -14.71 -3.79
C LEU A 154 -12.32 -14.60 -4.97
N HIS A 155 -11.58 -15.66 -5.25
CA HIS A 155 -10.69 -15.75 -6.41
C HIS A 155 -10.92 -17.05 -7.17
N HIS A 156 -10.92 -16.96 -8.51
CA HIS A 156 -10.93 -18.12 -9.39
C HIS A 156 -9.98 -17.93 -10.55
N ASN A 157 -9.18 -18.96 -10.83
CA ASN A 157 -8.28 -19.02 -11.97
C ASN A 157 -8.79 -19.99 -13.03
N TRP A 158 -9.00 -19.48 -14.25
CA TRP A 158 -9.03 -20.26 -15.47
C TRP A 158 -7.64 -20.33 -16.08
N THR A 159 -7.49 -21.00 -17.21
CA THR A 159 -6.17 -21.23 -17.83
C THR A 159 -5.40 -19.92 -18.11
N LYS A 160 -6.07 -18.86 -18.52
CA LYS A 160 -5.45 -17.58 -18.90
C LYS A 160 -5.99 -16.38 -18.13
N VAL A 161 -7.10 -16.53 -17.45
CA VAL A 161 -7.82 -15.44 -16.76
C VAL A 161 -7.92 -15.77 -15.29
N GLY A 162 -7.56 -14.82 -14.42
CA GLY A 162 -7.89 -14.81 -13.01
C GLY A 162 -8.96 -13.75 -12.74
N LEU A 163 -9.91 -14.05 -11.89
CA LEU A 163 -10.94 -13.12 -11.43
C LEU A 163 -10.98 -13.14 -9.91
N SER A 164 -10.90 -11.95 -9.31
CA SER A 164 -11.17 -11.76 -7.89
C SER A 164 -12.36 -10.83 -7.70
N LEU A 165 -13.14 -11.11 -6.66
CA LEU A 165 -14.21 -10.24 -6.15
C LEU A 165 -13.90 -9.94 -4.68
N LEU A 166 -13.97 -8.66 -4.31
CA LEU A 166 -13.78 -8.19 -2.95
C LEU A 166 -15.03 -7.45 -2.46
N PHE A 167 -15.45 -7.76 -1.24
CA PHE A 167 -16.32 -6.94 -0.41
C PHE A 167 -15.63 -6.71 0.93
N LEU A 168 -15.42 -5.46 1.31
CA LEU A 168 -14.74 -5.06 2.54
C LEU A 168 -15.60 -4.01 3.25
N ASN A 169 -15.98 -4.29 4.49
CA ASN A 169 -16.69 -3.38 5.38
C ASN A 169 -15.78 -2.98 6.53
N THR A 170 -15.48 -1.68 6.67
CA THR A 170 -14.60 -1.15 7.72
C THR A 170 -15.32 -0.11 8.56
N GLY A 171 -15.34 -0.30 9.87
CA GLY A 171 -15.93 0.62 10.83
C GLY A 171 -14.87 1.50 11.48
N TYR A 172 -15.11 2.80 11.54
CA TYR A 172 -14.26 3.78 12.22
C TYR A 172 -15.07 4.48 13.30
N GLU A 173 -14.54 4.49 14.53
CA GLU A 173 -15.17 5.12 15.67
C GLU A 173 -14.83 6.62 15.68
N PHE A 174 -15.82 7.47 15.92
CA PHE A 174 -15.64 8.91 16.01
C PHE A 174 -16.53 9.51 17.11
N GLN A 175 -16.17 10.72 17.54
CA GLN A 175 -16.93 11.48 18.54
C GLN A 175 -18.06 12.24 17.84
N LYS A 176 -19.31 11.82 18.04
CA LYS A 176 -20.48 12.51 17.48
C LYS A 176 -20.88 13.72 18.32
N SER A 177 -20.87 13.55 19.64
CA SER A 177 -21.13 14.60 20.63
C SER A 177 -20.38 14.29 21.94
N PRO A 178 -20.25 15.21 22.89
CA PRO A 178 -19.65 14.90 24.19
C PRO A 178 -20.26 13.64 24.81
N ASN A 179 -19.46 12.63 25.10
CA ASN A 179 -19.84 11.32 25.64
C ASN A 179 -20.67 10.41 24.72
N ASP A 180 -20.76 10.71 23.41
CA ASP A 180 -21.44 9.88 22.43
C ASP A 180 -20.46 9.45 21.29
N LEU A 181 -20.15 8.16 21.26
CA LEU A 181 -19.30 7.55 20.25
C LEU A 181 -20.17 6.81 19.25
N GLU A 182 -19.91 7.03 17.97
CA GLU A 182 -20.50 6.27 16.88
C GLU A 182 -19.43 5.55 16.04
N VAL A 183 -19.85 4.51 15.34
CA VAL A 183 -19.01 3.80 14.37
C VAL A 183 -19.63 3.97 12.98
N ASP A 184 -18.97 4.72 12.14
CA ASP A 184 -19.32 4.81 10.73
C ASP A 184 -18.68 3.69 9.94
N TYR A 185 -19.46 3.09 9.05
CA TYR A 185 -19.01 2.00 8.20
C TYR A 185 -18.83 2.46 6.75
N LYS A 186 -17.66 2.11 6.19
CA LYS A 186 -17.34 2.27 4.77
C LYS A 186 -17.33 0.89 4.13
N GLN A 187 -18.05 0.74 3.02
CA GLN A 187 -18.00 -0.45 2.20
C GLN A 187 -17.10 -0.18 0.98
N THR A 188 -16.14 -1.06 0.72
CA THR A 188 -15.36 -1.11 -0.50
C THR A 188 -15.65 -2.43 -1.20
N PHE A 189 -16.04 -2.39 -2.45
CA PHE A 189 -16.37 -3.58 -3.21
C PHE A 189 -15.88 -3.43 -4.65
N GLY A 190 -15.52 -4.54 -5.25
CA GLY A 190 -15.03 -4.49 -6.62
C GLY A 190 -14.43 -5.78 -7.12
N THR A 191 -13.73 -5.67 -8.22
CA THR A 191 -13.14 -6.80 -8.95
C THR A 191 -11.72 -6.50 -9.38
N TYR A 192 -10.91 -7.55 -9.42
CA TYR A 192 -9.60 -7.54 -10.04
C TYR A 192 -9.50 -8.71 -11.02
N ILE A 193 -9.15 -8.40 -12.25
CA ILE A 193 -9.04 -9.35 -13.35
C ILE A 193 -7.60 -9.38 -13.83
N THR A 194 -7.07 -10.58 -14.04
CA THR A 194 -5.76 -10.80 -14.66
C THR A 194 -5.91 -11.61 -15.93
N PHE A 195 -5.10 -11.30 -16.93
CA PHE A 195 -4.98 -12.07 -18.15
C PHE A 195 -3.50 -12.35 -18.42
N LYS A 196 -3.16 -13.61 -18.68
CA LYS A 196 -1.79 -14.00 -19.04
C LYS A 196 -1.79 -15.01 -20.18
N ASP A 197 -1.15 -14.67 -21.27
CA ASP A 197 -1.00 -15.57 -22.42
C ASP A 197 0.34 -15.30 -23.14
N LYS A 198 1.22 -16.29 -23.18
CA LYS A 198 2.53 -16.22 -23.86
C LYS A 198 3.29 -14.94 -23.52
N LYS A 199 3.23 -13.95 -24.41
CA LYS A 199 3.93 -12.66 -24.32
C LYS A 199 3.08 -11.55 -23.68
N TRP A 200 1.80 -11.78 -23.47
CA TRP A 200 0.86 -10.80 -22.93
C TRP A 200 0.60 -11.04 -21.45
N ASP A 201 0.66 -9.98 -20.68
CA ASP A 201 0.22 -9.91 -19.29
C ASP A 201 -0.61 -8.64 -19.13
N ALA A 202 -1.84 -8.76 -18.65
CA ALA A 202 -2.71 -7.63 -18.44
C ALA A 202 -3.49 -7.78 -17.15
N ASN A 203 -3.86 -6.63 -16.57
CA ASN A 203 -4.77 -6.62 -15.44
C ASN A 203 -5.73 -5.42 -15.52
N PHE A 204 -6.85 -5.58 -14.85
CA PHE A 204 -7.87 -4.56 -14.69
C PHE A 204 -8.42 -4.61 -13.27
N GLY A 205 -8.54 -3.45 -12.62
CA GLY A 205 -9.15 -3.29 -11.31
C GLY A 205 -10.27 -2.26 -11.35
N PHE A 206 -11.38 -2.57 -10.68
CA PHE A 206 -12.46 -1.61 -10.46
C PHE A 206 -12.99 -1.76 -9.04
N TYR A 207 -13.07 -0.66 -8.29
CA TYR A 207 -13.59 -0.64 -6.93
C TYR A 207 -14.49 0.55 -6.70
N GLY A 208 -15.62 0.32 -6.02
CA GLY A 208 -16.52 1.35 -5.51
C GLY A 208 -16.44 1.48 -4.00
N GLN A 209 -16.67 2.68 -3.47
CA GLN A 209 -16.77 2.94 -2.04
C GLN A 209 -18.08 3.65 -1.73
N THR A 210 -18.76 3.21 -0.67
CA THR A 210 -20.00 3.77 -0.15
C THR A 210 -20.03 3.73 1.38
N GLY A 211 -21.10 4.21 1.98
CA GLY A 211 -21.28 4.27 3.43
C GLY A 211 -21.07 5.67 4.00
N GLN A 212 -20.46 5.76 5.17
CA GLN A 212 -20.29 7.02 5.90
C GLN A 212 -18.87 7.17 6.46
N SER A 213 -18.46 8.41 6.69
CA SER A 213 -17.23 8.77 7.40
C SER A 213 -17.47 10.07 8.16
N GLU A 214 -17.39 10.03 9.49
CA GLU A 214 -17.63 11.17 10.38
C GLU A 214 -18.98 11.86 10.09
N GLY A 215 -20.04 11.03 9.95
CA GLY A 215 -21.41 11.49 9.66
C GLY A 215 -21.65 11.93 8.21
N LYS A 216 -20.64 11.93 7.34
CA LYS A 216 -20.76 12.31 5.92
C LYS A 216 -20.90 11.09 5.04
N GLN A 217 -21.82 11.15 4.07
CA GLN A 217 -21.97 10.08 3.08
C GLN A 217 -20.73 9.98 2.18
N LEU A 218 -20.36 8.77 1.82
CA LEU A 218 -19.27 8.44 0.89
C LEU A 218 -19.82 7.90 -0.42
N GLY A 219 -19.24 8.33 -1.53
CA GLY A 219 -19.52 7.76 -2.85
C GLY A 219 -18.33 8.02 -3.77
N ALA A 220 -17.43 7.06 -3.85
CA ALA A 220 -16.17 7.18 -4.58
C ALA A 220 -15.90 5.92 -5.41
N TRP A 221 -15.01 6.03 -6.39
CA TRP A 221 -14.65 4.89 -7.23
C TRP A 221 -13.21 4.99 -7.76
N TYR A 222 -12.70 3.85 -8.15
CA TYR A 222 -11.36 3.62 -8.68
C TYR A 222 -11.46 2.70 -9.89
N ALA A 223 -10.64 2.95 -10.89
CA ALA A 223 -10.41 2.05 -11.99
C ALA A 223 -8.93 2.03 -12.38
N SER A 224 -8.41 0.88 -12.76
CA SER A 224 -7.06 0.75 -13.30
C SER A 224 -7.01 -0.28 -14.41
N GLY A 225 -6.07 -0.09 -15.33
CA GLY A 225 -5.76 -1.05 -16.37
C GLY A 225 -4.27 -1.02 -16.69
N TYR A 226 -3.70 -2.19 -16.90
CA TYR A 226 -2.30 -2.35 -17.31
C TYR A 226 -2.18 -3.46 -18.33
N VAL A 227 -1.42 -3.23 -19.38
CA VAL A 227 -1.10 -4.22 -20.41
C VAL A 227 0.40 -4.22 -20.64
N ASN A 228 1.04 -5.38 -20.55
CA ASN A 228 2.45 -5.59 -20.79
C ASN A 228 2.67 -6.58 -21.93
N TYR A 229 3.67 -6.33 -22.76
CA TYR A 229 4.10 -7.21 -23.83
C TYR A 229 5.57 -7.57 -23.68
N ALA A 230 5.88 -8.85 -23.63
CA ALA A 230 7.25 -9.36 -23.68
C ALA A 230 7.78 -9.31 -25.12
N ILE A 231 8.60 -8.30 -25.41
CA ILE A 231 9.20 -8.11 -26.73
C ILE A 231 10.18 -9.25 -27.00
N VAL A 232 11.06 -9.50 -26.04
CA VAL A 232 11.94 -10.68 -25.94
C VAL A 232 11.93 -11.18 -24.49
N ASP A 233 12.52 -12.34 -24.23
CA ASP A 233 12.50 -12.96 -22.88
C ASP A 233 13.07 -12.07 -21.77
N SER A 234 14.00 -11.18 -22.11
CA SER A 234 14.66 -10.29 -21.16
C SER A 234 14.08 -8.87 -21.14
N PHE A 235 13.22 -8.48 -22.09
CA PHE A 235 12.73 -7.12 -22.21
C PHE A 235 11.22 -7.07 -22.48
N SER A 236 10.51 -6.28 -21.68
CA SER A 236 9.09 -6.04 -21.85
C SER A 236 8.75 -4.55 -21.74
N ALA A 237 7.66 -4.16 -22.39
CA ALA A 237 7.08 -2.83 -22.32
C ALA A 237 5.59 -2.92 -22.01
N GLY A 238 5.11 -2.07 -21.13
CA GLY A 238 3.70 -2.03 -20.75
C GLY A 238 3.19 -0.61 -20.61
N LEU A 239 1.88 -0.45 -20.80
CA LEU A 239 1.15 0.79 -20.60
C LEU A 239 0.14 0.58 -19.48
N GLY A 240 0.03 1.55 -18.60
CA GLY A 240 -0.93 1.54 -17.51
C GLY A 240 -1.64 2.86 -17.35
N TYR A 241 -2.82 2.78 -16.75
CA TYR A 241 -3.62 3.92 -16.37
C TYR A 241 -4.36 3.64 -15.08
N GLU A 242 -4.35 4.60 -14.17
CA GLU A 242 -5.15 4.61 -12.94
C GLU A 242 -6.02 5.85 -12.85
N PHE A 243 -7.21 5.67 -12.32
CA PHE A 243 -8.15 6.72 -12.00
C PHE A 243 -8.66 6.57 -10.57
N LEU A 244 -8.52 7.61 -9.78
CA LEU A 244 -9.12 7.75 -8.46
C LEU A 244 -10.11 8.91 -8.50
N SER A 245 -11.36 8.68 -8.14
CA SER A 245 -12.35 9.74 -8.06
C SER A 245 -11.99 10.76 -6.99
N GLY A 246 -12.45 11.99 -7.17
CA GLY A 246 -12.29 13.10 -6.25
C GLY A 246 -13.49 14.04 -6.30
N LYS A 247 -13.28 15.28 -5.90
CA LYS A 247 -14.31 16.31 -5.80
C LYS A 247 -13.76 17.65 -6.33
N ASP A 248 -14.58 18.39 -7.06
CA ASP A 248 -14.25 19.76 -7.43
C ASP A 248 -14.06 20.61 -6.18
N GLN A 249 -13.07 21.51 -6.15
CA GLN A 249 -12.82 22.38 -4.98
C GLN A 249 -13.95 23.37 -4.70
N ASN A 250 -14.79 23.67 -5.68
CA ASN A 250 -16.00 24.51 -5.53
C ASN A 250 -17.30 23.70 -5.42
N ASP A 251 -17.23 22.38 -5.30
CA ASP A 251 -18.41 21.55 -5.07
C ASP A 251 -18.92 21.72 -3.63
N THR A 252 -20.13 22.20 -3.45
CA THR A 252 -20.78 22.46 -2.17
C THR A 252 -21.47 21.25 -1.56
N ASP A 253 -21.55 20.12 -2.29
CA ASP A 253 -22.09 18.88 -1.78
C ASP A 253 -21.26 18.39 -0.58
N THR A 254 -21.90 17.98 0.49
CA THR A 254 -21.23 17.45 1.71
C THR A 254 -20.71 16.03 1.53
N LYS A 255 -21.14 15.33 0.49
CA LYS A 255 -20.72 13.96 0.18
C LYS A 255 -19.22 13.87 -0.11
N LEU A 256 -18.56 12.90 0.51
CA LEU A 256 -17.17 12.54 0.22
C LEU A 256 -17.11 11.77 -1.10
N LYS A 257 -16.29 12.23 -2.04
CA LYS A 257 -16.20 11.67 -3.39
C LYS A 257 -14.79 11.16 -3.73
N SER A 258 -13.83 11.31 -2.80
CA SER A 258 -12.45 10.91 -3.03
C SER A 258 -12.23 9.45 -2.64
N PHE A 259 -11.74 8.64 -3.59
CA PHE A 259 -11.43 7.23 -3.36
C PHE A 259 -10.18 7.08 -2.47
N THR A 260 -10.25 6.16 -1.51
CA THR A 260 -9.15 5.86 -0.59
C THR A 260 -8.76 4.39 -0.71
N PRO A 261 -7.53 4.06 -1.15
CA PRO A 261 -7.06 2.67 -1.26
C PRO A 261 -6.82 1.95 0.07
N LEU A 262 -7.40 2.38 1.17
CA LEU A 262 -7.45 1.78 2.50
C LEU A 262 -6.10 1.19 2.99
N PHE A 263 -5.96 -0.14 2.96
CA PHE A 263 -4.83 -0.90 3.50
C PHE A 263 -3.85 -1.36 2.40
N GLY A 264 -3.88 -0.73 1.26
CA GLY A 264 -3.04 -1.10 0.12
C GLY A 264 -1.56 -0.76 0.30
N THR A 265 -0.72 -1.34 -0.54
CA THR A 265 0.71 -1.04 -0.65
C THR A 265 0.92 0.21 -1.50
N HIS A 266 0.70 1.38 -0.89
CA HIS A 266 0.56 2.66 -1.61
C HIS A 266 1.80 3.09 -2.38
N HIS A 267 3.02 2.82 -1.85
CA HIS A 267 4.29 3.17 -2.49
C HIS A 267 4.51 2.48 -3.85
N ALA A 268 3.82 1.38 -4.12
CA ALA A 268 3.92 0.67 -5.40
C ALA A 268 3.10 1.33 -6.53
N PHE A 269 2.36 2.41 -6.25
CA PHE A 269 1.40 3.05 -7.14
C PHE A 269 1.60 4.55 -7.18
N ASN A 270 1.29 5.16 -8.34
CA ASN A 270 1.24 6.60 -8.54
C ASN A 270 2.57 7.32 -8.29
N GLY A 271 3.68 6.71 -8.77
CA GLY A 271 5.04 7.21 -8.63
C GLY A 271 5.71 6.85 -7.32
N LEU A 272 7.03 6.65 -7.34
CA LEU A 272 7.80 6.21 -6.17
C LEU A 272 8.18 7.35 -5.22
N MET A 273 7.98 8.62 -5.60
CA MET A 273 8.18 9.76 -4.71
C MET A 273 7.03 10.00 -3.73
N ASP A 274 5.99 9.12 -3.75
CA ASP A 274 4.85 9.16 -2.82
C ASP A 274 4.06 10.49 -2.79
N TYR A 275 4.04 11.26 -3.87
CA TYR A 275 3.30 12.51 -3.92
C TYR A 275 1.79 12.29 -3.79
N PHE A 276 1.31 11.14 -4.20
CA PHE A 276 -0.11 10.75 -4.16
C PHE A 276 -0.37 9.58 -3.21
N TYR A 277 0.51 9.40 -2.23
CA TYR A 277 0.32 8.44 -1.16
C TYR A 277 -0.95 8.74 -0.37
N VAL A 278 -1.63 7.72 0.16
CA VAL A 278 -2.80 7.89 1.03
C VAL A 278 -2.46 8.84 2.19
N GLY A 279 -3.34 9.78 2.49
CA GLY A 279 -3.07 10.87 3.43
C GLY A 279 -2.51 12.12 2.76
N ASN A 280 -1.83 12.00 1.62
CA ASN A 280 -1.42 13.15 0.82
C ASN A 280 -2.46 13.53 -0.25
N HIS A 281 -3.42 12.64 -0.50
CA HIS A 281 -4.39 12.75 -1.59
C HIS A 281 -5.84 12.59 -1.14
N GLN A 282 -6.07 12.13 0.08
CA GLN A 282 -7.39 11.89 0.65
C GLN A 282 -8.25 13.15 0.64
N ASN A 283 -9.55 13.02 0.28
CA ASN A 283 -10.52 14.12 0.17
C ASN A 283 -10.11 15.23 -0.80
N ASN A 284 -9.36 14.87 -1.84
CA ASN A 284 -8.82 15.79 -2.82
C ASN A 284 -9.58 15.68 -4.16
N VAL A 285 -9.04 16.37 -5.17
CA VAL A 285 -9.60 16.45 -6.53
C VAL A 285 -9.51 15.16 -7.34
N GLY A 286 -9.06 14.07 -6.75
CA GLY A 286 -8.83 12.81 -7.44
C GLY A 286 -7.49 12.78 -8.18
N LEU A 287 -7.22 11.66 -8.86
CA LEU A 287 -5.98 11.45 -9.59
C LEU A 287 -6.21 10.65 -10.86
N GLN A 288 -5.56 11.06 -11.92
CA GLN A 288 -5.31 10.29 -13.13
C GLN A 288 -3.80 10.09 -13.25
N ASP A 289 -3.38 8.84 -13.42
CA ASP A 289 -1.98 8.46 -13.60
C ASP A 289 -1.86 7.60 -14.86
N ALA A 290 -1.24 8.15 -15.89
CA ALA A 290 -0.88 7.42 -17.10
C ALA A 290 0.61 7.14 -17.11
N TYR A 291 1.02 5.87 -17.30
CA TYR A 291 2.42 5.50 -17.23
C TYR A 291 2.83 4.47 -18.28
N LEU A 292 4.10 4.56 -18.68
CA LEU A 292 4.82 3.56 -19.46
C LEU A 292 5.76 2.81 -18.52
N LYS A 293 5.84 1.48 -18.62
CA LYS A 293 6.78 0.67 -17.85
C LYS A 293 7.67 -0.13 -18.77
N LEU A 294 8.95 0.16 -18.75
CA LEU A 294 9.98 -0.58 -19.48
C LEU A 294 10.76 -1.43 -18.51
N ASN A 295 10.80 -2.74 -18.72
CA ASN A 295 11.49 -3.67 -17.84
C ASN A 295 12.54 -4.45 -18.61
N TYR A 296 13.72 -4.57 -18.01
CA TYR A 296 14.74 -5.51 -18.40
C TYR A 296 15.04 -6.46 -17.26
N LYS A 297 15.13 -7.75 -17.55
CA LYS A 297 15.44 -8.78 -16.56
C LYS A 297 16.32 -9.88 -17.18
N ASN A 298 17.38 -10.25 -16.47
CA ASN A 298 18.15 -11.46 -16.74
C ASN A 298 18.32 -12.28 -15.43
N LYS A 299 19.27 -13.21 -15.39
CA LYS A 299 19.49 -14.05 -14.21
C LYS A 299 19.88 -13.27 -12.95
N GLN A 300 20.62 -12.17 -13.09
CA GLN A 300 21.19 -11.42 -11.97
C GLN A 300 20.63 -10.00 -11.88
N TRP A 301 20.31 -9.36 -13.01
CA TRP A 301 19.91 -7.97 -13.09
C TRP A 301 18.42 -7.81 -13.39
N GLN A 302 17.81 -6.82 -12.73
CA GLN A 302 16.52 -6.30 -13.09
C GLN A 302 16.60 -4.78 -13.13
N PHE A 303 16.03 -4.17 -14.18
CA PHE A 303 15.89 -2.72 -14.34
C PHE A 303 14.45 -2.39 -14.68
N ALA A 304 13.95 -1.29 -14.15
CA ALA A 304 12.70 -0.71 -14.59
C ALA A 304 12.85 0.79 -14.77
N LEU A 305 12.25 1.32 -15.84
CA LEU A 305 12.08 2.74 -16.09
C LEU A 305 10.59 3.01 -16.26
N VAL A 306 10.04 3.90 -15.44
CA VAL A 306 8.60 4.18 -15.40
C VAL A 306 8.36 5.67 -15.38
N PRO A 307 8.15 6.34 -16.53
CA PRO A 307 7.59 7.68 -16.58
C PRO A 307 6.09 7.65 -16.31
N HIS A 308 5.64 8.60 -15.49
CA HIS A 308 4.26 8.87 -15.11
C HIS A 308 3.84 10.27 -15.53
N ILE A 309 2.58 10.44 -15.94
CA ILE A 309 1.93 11.74 -16.16
C ILE A 309 0.70 11.81 -15.27
N PHE A 310 0.67 12.80 -14.38
CA PHE A 310 -0.39 12.98 -13.39
C PHE A 310 -1.31 14.14 -13.75
N ASN A 311 -2.62 13.91 -13.63
CA ASN A 311 -3.64 14.95 -13.82
C ASN A 311 -4.71 14.87 -12.71
N ALA A 312 -5.32 16.02 -12.39
CA ALA A 312 -6.50 16.11 -11.55
C ALA A 312 -7.76 15.89 -12.40
N PRO A 313 -8.60 14.87 -12.12
CA PRO A 313 -9.86 14.68 -12.84
C PRO A 313 -10.92 15.73 -12.51
N ASN A 314 -10.78 16.43 -11.40
CA ASN A 314 -11.71 17.46 -10.93
C ASN A 314 -11.03 18.83 -10.85
N LYS A 315 -11.84 19.90 -10.72
CA LYS A 315 -11.37 21.27 -10.75
C LYS A 315 -10.50 21.62 -9.55
N VAL A 316 -9.32 22.15 -9.85
CA VAL A 316 -8.45 22.85 -8.89
C VAL A 316 -8.65 24.35 -9.11
N LEU A 317 -8.75 25.12 -8.02
CA LEU A 317 -8.96 26.56 -8.06
C LEU A 317 -7.76 27.30 -7.47
N ASP A 318 -7.38 28.41 -8.11
CA ASP A 318 -6.39 29.33 -7.57
C ASP A 318 -6.95 30.13 -6.36
N ALA A 319 -6.17 31.04 -5.82
CA ALA A 319 -6.56 31.88 -4.68
C ALA A 319 -7.72 32.86 -5.01
N GLN A 320 -7.97 33.13 -6.28
CA GLN A 320 -9.03 33.98 -6.79
C GLN A 320 -10.29 33.19 -7.20
N GLY A 321 -10.28 31.86 -7.04
CA GLY A 321 -11.40 30.99 -7.41
C GLY A 321 -11.47 30.67 -8.91
N LYS A 322 -10.44 31.02 -9.70
CA LYS A 322 -10.36 30.65 -11.13
C LYS A 322 -9.83 29.23 -11.26
N GLN A 323 -10.38 28.50 -12.21
CA GLN A 323 -9.93 27.13 -12.52
C GLN A 323 -8.50 27.14 -13.07
N MET A 324 -7.66 26.28 -12.48
CA MET A 324 -6.30 25.98 -12.93
C MET A 324 -6.27 24.84 -13.95
N ASP A 325 -5.11 24.62 -14.56
CA ASP A 325 -4.87 23.47 -15.42
C ASP A 325 -5.01 22.17 -14.63
N SER A 326 -5.41 21.09 -15.30
CA SER A 326 -5.53 19.77 -14.67
C SER A 326 -4.19 19.05 -14.48
N TYR A 327 -3.13 19.45 -15.21
CA TYR A 327 -1.82 18.82 -15.14
C TYR A 327 -1.17 19.05 -13.76
N LEU A 328 -0.82 17.94 -13.10
CA LEU A 328 -0.17 17.96 -11.78
C LEU A 328 1.35 17.84 -11.87
N GLY A 329 1.85 17.03 -12.81
CA GLY A 329 3.29 16.83 -12.96
C GLY A 329 3.64 15.59 -13.73
N THR A 330 4.95 15.40 -13.92
CA THR A 330 5.55 14.19 -14.53
C THR A 330 6.61 13.67 -13.58
N GLU A 331 6.55 12.36 -13.26
CA GLU A 331 7.56 11.66 -12.48
C GLU A 331 8.26 10.62 -13.34
N ILE A 332 9.57 10.47 -13.17
CA ILE A 332 10.38 9.45 -13.85
C ILE A 332 11.05 8.61 -12.79
N ASP A 333 10.71 7.33 -12.72
CA ASP A 333 11.26 6.37 -11.79
C ASP A 333 12.25 5.44 -12.50
N LEU A 334 13.44 5.31 -11.96
CA LEU A 334 14.45 4.33 -12.38
C LEU A 334 14.78 3.43 -11.19
N THR A 335 14.66 2.12 -11.37
CA THR A 335 15.07 1.15 -10.36
C THR A 335 15.99 0.09 -10.94
N ALA A 336 16.90 -0.41 -10.12
CA ALA A 336 17.82 -1.49 -10.46
C ALA A 336 17.93 -2.47 -9.28
N SER A 337 18.04 -3.76 -9.58
CA SER A 337 18.34 -4.79 -8.59
C SER A 337 19.38 -5.76 -9.14
N TYR A 338 20.30 -6.20 -8.27
CA TYR A 338 21.33 -7.18 -8.56
C TYR A 338 21.30 -8.32 -7.53
N VAL A 339 21.14 -9.54 -8.01
CA VAL A 339 21.19 -10.75 -7.19
C VAL A 339 22.66 -11.16 -7.05
N VAL A 340 23.28 -10.85 -5.91
CA VAL A 340 24.66 -11.25 -5.58
C VAL A 340 24.74 -12.76 -5.44
N GLN A 341 23.82 -13.31 -4.67
CA GLN A 341 23.58 -14.75 -4.51
C GLN A 341 22.14 -14.97 -4.02
N LYS A 342 21.72 -16.22 -3.92
CA LYS A 342 20.33 -16.61 -3.59
C LYS A 342 19.70 -15.79 -2.45
N ASP A 343 20.44 -15.46 -1.42
CA ASP A 343 19.92 -14.83 -0.20
C ASP A 343 20.43 -13.39 -0.01
N ILE A 344 21.10 -12.81 -1.03
CA ILE A 344 21.65 -11.45 -0.97
C ILE A 344 21.28 -10.69 -2.24
N VAL A 345 20.53 -9.60 -2.07
CA VAL A 345 20.13 -8.70 -3.15
C VAL A 345 20.54 -7.26 -2.82
N ILE A 346 21.13 -6.58 -3.80
CA ILE A 346 21.38 -5.14 -3.76
C ILE A 346 20.39 -4.48 -4.70
N SER A 347 19.66 -3.48 -4.22
CA SER A 347 18.68 -2.74 -5.02
C SER A 347 18.88 -1.25 -4.81
N GLY A 348 18.60 -0.46 -5.84
CA GLY A 348 18.62 0.99 -5.77
C GLY A 348 17.62 1.61 -6.70
N GLY A 349 17.31 2.88 -6.47
CA GLY A 349 16.41 3.65 -7.31
C GLY A 349 16.72 5.12 -7.27
N PHE A 350 16.28 5.81 -8.32
CA PHE A 350 16.28 7.25 -8.46
C PHE A 350 14.96 7.68 -9.07
N SER A 351 14.32 8.66 -8.46
CA SER A 351 13.07 9.26 -8.94
C SER A 351 13.21 10.76 -9.03
N GLN A 352 12.66 11.33 -10.09
CA GLN A 352 12.60 12.77 -10.33
C GLN A 352 11.18 13.17 -10.68
N ILE A 353 10.59 14.11 -9.95
CA ILE A 353 9.32 14.72 -10.31
C ILE A 353 9.49 16.17 -10.78
N PHE A 354 8.76 16.51 -11.83
CA PHE A 354 8.59 17.86 -12.36
C PHE A 354 7.18 18.31 -12.02
N THR A 355 7.06 19.20 -11.04
CA THR A 355 5.77 19.63 -10.51
C THR A 355 5.20 20.80 -11.32
N SER A 356 3.85 20.93 -11.31
CA SER A 356 3.15 22.09 -11.83
C SER A 356 2.71 23.02 -10.69
N THR A 357 2.37 24.25 -11.01
CA THR A 357 1.74 25.19 -10.05
C THR A 357 0.41 24.66 -9.52
N THR A 358 -0.30 23.85 -10.30
CA THR A 358 -1.52 23.17 -9.85
C THR A 358 -1.23 22.14 -8.76
N LEU A 359 -0.14 21.37 -8.88
CA LEU A 359 0.27 20.45 -7.82
C LEU A 359 0.67 21.18 -6.54
N GLU A 360 1.41 22.27 -6.66
CA GLU A 360 1.75 23.10 -5.51
C GLU A 360 0.49 23.61 -4.79
N ARG A 361 -0.52 24.03 -5.55
CA ARG A 361 -1.81 24.43 -5.01
C ARG A 361 -2.52 23.29 -4.30
N VAL A 362 -2.55 22.09 -4.87
CA VAL A 362 -3.15 20.89 -4.28
C VAL A 362 -2.40 20.47 -3.00
N LYS A 363 -1.08 20.61 -2.98
CA LYS A 363 -0.23 20.31 -1.80
C LYS A 363 -0.18 21.42 -0.77
N ASN A 364 -0.80 22.57 -1.07
CA ASN A 364 -0.74 23.77 -0.23
C ASN A 364 0.70 24.23 0.06
N VAL A 365 1.54 24.18 -0.97
CA VAL A 365 2.94 24.61 -0.96
C VAL A 365 3.06 25.88 -1.80
N THR A 366 3.86 26.83 -1.36
CA THR A 366 4.22 28.04 -2.09
C THR A 366 5.74 28.21 -2.05
N ASN A 367 6.34 28.75 -3.09
CA ASN A 367 7.80 28.87 -3.26
C ASN A 367 8.48 27.49 -3.17
N ALA A 368 8.01 26.58 -4.00
CA ALA A 368 8.58 25.25 -4.11
C ALA A 368 9.91 25.28 -4.86
N ALA A 369 10.87 24.47 -4.43
CA ALA A 369 12.11 24.27 -5.15
C ALA A 369 11.87 23.60 -6.52
N ASP A 370 12.60 24.02 -7.56
CA ASP A 370 12.46 23.51 -8.92
C ASP A 370 12.85 22.03 -9.06
N ALA A 371 13.75 21.52 -8.22
CA ALA A 371 14.28 20.17 -8.27
C ALA A 371 13.78 19.34 -7.09
N ASN A 372 12.95 18.35 -7.39
CA ASN A 372 12.44 17.38 -6.41
C ASN A 372 12.84 15.98 -6.84
N ASN A 373 13.69 15.32 -6.05
CA ASN A 373 14.18 14.00 -6.37
C ASN A 373 14.40 13.13 -5.13
N TRP A 374 14.46 11.85 -5.36
CA TRP A 374 14.66 10.85 -4.34
C TRP A 374 15.59 9.76 -4.85
N ALA A 375 16.54 9.34 -4.02
CA ALA A 375 17.43 8.23 -4.32
C ALA A 375 17.53 7.28 -3.13
N TRP A 376 17.71 6.01 -3.40
CA TRP A 376 17.88 5.01 -2.36
C TRP A 376 18.80 3.87 -2.79
N LEU A 377 19.44 3.25 -1.80
CA LEU A 377 20.24 2.05 -1.97
C LEU A 377 19.92 1.08 -0.82
N MET A 378 19.54 -0.14 -1.12
CA MET A 378 19.15 -1.16 -0.15
C MET A 378 19.95 -2.44 -0.34
N VAL A 379 20.37 -3.03 0.78
CA VAL A 379 20.95 -4.37 0.82
C VAL A 379 20.02 -5.26 1.65
N SER A 380 19.57 -6.34 1.04
CA SER A 380 18.70 -7.33 1.66
C SER A 380 19.44 -8.64 1.87
N PHE A 381 19.39 -9.16 3.10
CA PHE A 381 19.89 -10.48 3.49
C PHE A 381 18.70 -11.32 3.95
N SER A 382 18.45 -12.46 3.32
CA SER A 382 17.31 -13.32 3.62
C SER A 382 17.73 -14.80 3.81
N PRO A 383 18.71 -15.09 4.67
CA PRO A 383 19.22 -16.45 4.83
C PRO A 383 18.18 -17.35 5.53
N ARG A 384 18.11 -18.61 5.13
CA ARG A 384 17.42 -19.64 5.88
C ARG A 384 18.37 -20.19 6.94
N LEU A 385 18.15 -19.82 8.21
CA LEU A 385 19.05 -20.16 9.30
C LEU A 385 19.08 -21.64 9.63
N PHE A 386 17.89 -22.29 9.70
CA PHE A 386 17.76 -23.73 9.91
C PHE A 386 16.43 -24.27 9.37
N SER A 387 16.33 -25.57 9.22
CA SER A 387 15.10 -26.29 8.91
C SER A 387 15.22 -27.70 9.50
N THR A 388 14.19 -28.13 10.18
CA THR A 388 14.12 -29.50 10.73
C THR A 388 13.54 -30.52 9.72
N ASN A 389 12.97 -30.04 8.61
CA ASN A 389 12.54 -30.95 7.55
C ASN A 389 13.78 -31.50 6.84
N LYS A 390 13.99 -32.80 6.91
CA LYS A 390 14.91 -33.49 6.00
C LYS A 390 14.33 -33.33 4.57
N ASN A 391 15.13 -32.82 3.65
CA ASN A 391 14.81 -32.77 2.22
C ASN A 391 14.51 -34.16 1.69
#